data_eb21f72d54a9ec304e2938175489376c
#
_entry.id   eb21f72d54a9ec304e2938175489376c
#
_cell.length_a   1.000
_cell.length_b   1.000
_cell.length_c   1.000
_cell.angle_alpha   90.00
_cell.angle_beta   90.00
_cell.angle_gamma   90.00
#
_symmetry.space_group_name_H-M   'P 1'
#
loop_
_entity.id
_entity.type
_entity.pdbx_description
1 polymer ?
#
loop_
_entity_poly.entity_id
_entity_poly.type
_entity_poly.pdbx_seq_one_letter_code
_entity_poly.pdbx_strand_id
1 'polypeptide(L)'
;MAKVAVITAPGCEEGETLTIVDMIRRAEIPCEMVGLEAEEVAGTHHIAMRCDTVFDGSLDAYDMVVLPGGYGGSDAMRDNASLIAALQKAAAEGKWVCAMCAAPEALGRAGLLEGKRFTCYPGVKDQIENAGTWVDEAVVTDGNIITGQGPALAYAFAFALVDALGGDSQTVKNRTIYYNVFDVAGGVPSWETEAGRWPAPEGEALAPKPFHAEKVAVLMPDGCEESETVQIMDLLMRAGLTCHSFATGKDQWVHTMQGMTIKADRMFSPDAVADYDAIVVPGGRTAAAPLIASDEVMGTFRAFDEAGKLIGGLCSGTTVLEASGVLAGKRATGYTGYGAKLVSSQFVADQVAVWDANVVTSQGPCAPYPFAFKFMEALGINPQPIKDRLLYDKASGR
;
A
#
# COMPACT_ATOMS: atom_id res chain seq x y z
N MET A 1 -22.89 5.40 13.58
CA MET A 1 -21.95 4.67 12.70
C MET A 1 -20.60 4.78 13.38
N ALA A 2 -19.90 3.67 13.55
CA ALA A 2 -18.61 3.68 14.23
C ALA A 2 -17.60 4.61 13.52
N LYS A 3 -16.73 5.28 14.28
CA LYS A 3 -15.72 6.20 13.77
C LYS A 3 -14.33 5.77 14.23
N VAL A 4 -13.36 5.79 13.33
CA VAL A 4 -11.99 5.34 13.57
C VAL A 4 -11.01 6.52 13.53
N ALA A 5 -10.08 6.56 14.49
CA ALA A 5 -8.89 7.40 14.46
C ALA A 5 -7.67 6.56 14.11
N VAL A 6 -6.91 6.93 13.09
CA VAL A 6 -5.58 6.39 12.81
C VAL A 6 -4.56 7.45 13.21
N ILE A 7 -3.83 7.21 14.30
CA ILE A 7 -2.86 8.17 14.84
C ILE A 7 -1.62 8.16 13.95
N THR A 8 -1.34 9.29 13.34
CA THR A 8 -0.24 9.44 12.39
C THR A 8 0.86 10.30 13.01
N ALA A 9 2.00 9.70 13.27
CA ALA A 9 3.15 10.36 13.92
C ALA A 9 4.34 10.47 12.97
N PRO A 10 5.24 11.46 13.14
CA PRO A 10 6.47 11.56 12.34
C PRO A 10 7.29 10.26 12.40
N GLY A 11 7.69 9.74 11.25
CA GLY A 11 8.38 8.46 11.15
C GLY A 11 7.48 7.22 11.28
N CYS A 12 6.15 7.38 11.14
CA CYS A 12 5.24 6.24 10.96
C CYS A 12 5.56 5.52 9.66
N GLU A 13 5.17 4.26 9.56
CA GLU A 13 5.30 3.50 8.33
C GLU A 13 4.13 3.86 7.39
N GLU A 14 4.45 4.49 6.25
CA GLU A 14 3.44 5.06 5.34
C GLU A 14 2.55 4.00 4.71
N GLY A 15 3.15 2.88 4.31
CA GLY A 15 2.42 1.78 3.70
C GLY A 15 1.41 1.16 4.66
N GLU A 16 1.76 1.00 5.95
CA GLU A 16 0.83 0.54 6.98
C GLU A 16 -0.28 1.56 7.21
N THR A 17 0.09 2.83 7.42
CA THR A 17 -0.85 3.92 7.73
C THR A 17 -1.91 4.05 6.63
N LEU A 18 -1.47 4.17 5.39
CA LEU A 18 -2.38 4.42 4.27
C LEU A 18 -3.19 3.17 3.90
N THR A 19 -2.62 1.96 4.01
CA THR A 19 -3.36 0.71 3.81
C THR A 19 -4.49 0.56 4.83
N ILE A 20 -4.23 0.86 6.11
CA ILE A 20 -5.26 0.80 7.16
C ILE A 20 -6.42 1.75 6.83
N VAL A 21 -6.10 3.01 6.55
CA VAL A 21 -7.10 4.04 6.25
C VAL A 21 -7.88 3.69 4.98
N ASP A 22 -7.19 3.26 3.92
CA ASP A 22 -7.80 2.84 2.65
C ASP A 22 -8.80 1.71 2.85
N MET A 23 -8.42 0.61 3.49
CA MET A 23 -9.30 -0.54 3.67
C MET A 23 -10.51 -0.22 4.55
N ILE A 24 -10.35 0.60 5.58
CA ILE A 24 -11.45 1.03 6.45
C ILE A 24 -12.42 1.95 5.68
N ARG A 25 -11.90 2.92 4.91
CA ARG A 25 -12.74 3.79 4.08
C ARG A 25 -13.46 3.04 2.95
N ARG A 26 -12.83 2.01 2.36
CA ARG A 26 -13.48 1.11 1.39
C ARG A 26 -14.63 0.31 1.98
N ALA A 27 -14.60 0.02 3.27
CA ALA A 27 -15.68 -0.60 4.00
C ALA A 27 -16.79 0.41 4.39
N GLU A 28 -16.70 1.65 3.91
CA GLU A 28 -17.64 2.75 4.20
C GLU A 28 -17.71 3.11 5.69
N ILE A 29 -16.65 2.82 6.45
CA ILE A 29 -16.51 3.19 7.85
C ILE A 29 -15.80 4.55 7.93
N PRO A 30 -16.38 5.56 8.62
CA PRO A 30 -15.73 6.83 8.88
C PRO A 30 -14.36 6.66 9.55
N CYS A 31 -13.31 7.11 8.87
CA CYS A 31 -11.93 6.96 9.31
C CYS A 31 -11.17 8.26 9.09
N GLU A 32 -10.58 8.80 10.15
CA GLU A 32 -9.74 9.99 10.11
C GLU A 32 -8.28 9.66 10.39
N MET A 33 -7.40 10.23 9.59
CA MET A 33 -5.98 10.34 9.92
C MET A 33 -5.82 11.47 10.93
N VAL A 34 -5.33 11.14 12.12
CA VAL A 34 -5.17 12.08 13.22
C VAL A 34 -3.68 12.30 13.46
N GLY A 35 -3.17 13.45 13.04
CA GLY A 35 -1.77 13.80 13.27
C GLY A 35 -1.47 13.96 14.75
N LEU A 36 -0.43 13.28 15.24
CA LEU A 36 -0.10 13.30 16.68
C LEU A 36 0.21 14.71 17.20
N GLU A 37 0.96 15.49 16.40
CA GLU A 37 1.41 16.83 16.80
C GLU A 37 1.17 17.89 15.71
N ALA A 38 0.99 17.46 14.45
CA ALA A 38 0.85 18.34 13.30
C ALA A 38 -0.10 17.76 12.26
N GLU A 39 -0.65 18.62 11.40
CA GLU A 39 -1.48 18.21 10.25
C GLU A 39 -0.63 17.56 9.15
N GLU A 40 0.59 18.07 8.91
CA GLU A 40 1.51 17.48 7.93
C GLU A 40 2.50 16.56 8.64
N VAL A 41 2.51 15.30 8.23
CA VAL A 41 3.35 14.25 8.82
C VAL A 41 4.14 13.56 7.72
N ALA A 42 5.46 13.45 7.90
CA ALA A 42 6.32 12.64 7.04
C ALA A 42 6.59 11.29 7.71
N GLY A 43 6.43 10.22 6.95
CA GLY A 43 6.71 8.86 7.41
C GLY A 43 8.19 8.47 7.34
N THR A 44 8.46 7.19 7.50
CA THR A 44 9.82 6.60 7.54
C THR A 44 10.60 6.82 6.24
N HIS A 45 9.90 6.82 5.10
CA HIS A 45 10.50 7.03 3.76
C HIS A 45 10.30 8.47 3.26
N HIS A 46 10.02 9.40 4.18
CA HIS A 46 9.86 10.82 3.90
C HIS A 46 8.68 11.19 3.00
N ILE A 47 7.73 10.29 2.80
CA ILE A 47 6.49 10.57 2.09
C ILE A 47 5.60 11.41 3.03
N ALA A 48 5.31 12.64 2.63
CA ALA A 48 4.51 13.56 3.44
C ALA A 48 3.02 13.32 3.19
N MET A 49 2.28 13.18 4.28
CA MET A 49 0.83 12.99 4.31
C MET A 49 0.18 14.13 5.05
N ARG A 50 -1.02 14.53 4.63
CA ARG A 50 -1.83 15.50 5.38
C ARG A 50 -2.93 14.77 6.12
N CYS A 51 -2.96 14.92 7.43
CA CYS A 51 -3.96 14.37 8.32
C CYS A 51 -5.27 15.15 8.24
N ASP A 52 -6.39 14.47 8.50
CA ASP A 52 -7.72 15.09 8.50
C ASP A 52 -7.90 16.04 9.69
N THR A 53 -7.21 15.75 10.80
CA THR A 53 -7.21 16.57 12.03
C THR A 53 -5.94 16.33 12.83
N VAL A 54 -5.75 17.10 13.90
CA VAL A 54 -4.64 16.95 14.84
C VAL A 54 -5.17 16.49 16.20
N PHE A 55 -4.43 15.63 16.89
CA PHE A 55 -4.77 15.14 18.21
C PHE A 55 -4.81 16.28 19.23
N ASP A 56 -5.96 16.48 19.85
CA ASP A 56 -6.22 17.54 20.81
C ASP A 56 -6.14 17.10 22.28
N GLY A 57 -5.70 15.87 22.53
CA GLY A 57 -5.63 15.25 23.85
C GLY A 57 -6.83 14.35 24.17
N SER A 58 -7.82 14.23 23.28
CA SER A 58 -9.00 13.38 23.47
C SER A 58 -9.22 12.42 22.31
N LEU A 59 -9.70 11.20 22.63
CA LEU A 59 -10.16 10.19 21.71
C LEU A 59 -11.65 9.86 21.90
N ASP A 60 -12.37 10.73 22.60
CA ASP A 60 -13.76 10.49 22.99
C ASP A 60 -14.72 10.36 21.80
N ALA A 61 -14.40 11.03 20.69
CA ALA A 61 -15.20 11.02 19.47
C ALA A 61 -15.10 9.75 18.64
N TYR A 62 -14.19 8.82 18.98
CA TYR A 62 -13.89 7.63 18.22
C TYR A 62 -14.30 6.36 18.95
N ASP A 63 -14.72 5.35 18.20
CA ASP A 63 -15.06 4.01 18.70
C ASP A 63 -13.87 3.06 18.60
N MET A 64 -12.91 3.40 17.73
CA MET A 64 -11.67 2.65 17.54
C MET A 64 -10.50 3.62 17.34
N VAL A 65 -9.37 3.31 17.97
CA VAL A 65 -8.09 4.01 17.80
C VAL A 65 -7.07 3.01 17.29
N VAL A 66 -6.35 3.39 16.23
CA VAL A 66 -5.38 2.54 15.55
C VAL A 66 -4.03 3.25 15.49
N LEU A 67 -2.99 2.54 15.91
CA LEU A 67 -1.61 2.98 15.91
C LEU A 67 -0.84 2.18 14.82
N PRO A 68 -0.54 2.76 13.64
CA PRO A 68 0.35 2.15 12.67
C PRO A 68 1.79 2.13 13.20
N GLY A 69 2.63 1.30 12.59
CA GLY A 69 4.01 1.15 13.01
C GLY A 69 4.96 2.20 12.44
N GLY A 70 6.18 1.78 12.17
CA GLY A 70 7.34 2.63 11.93
C GLY A 70 8.06 2.94 13.24
N TYR A 71 9.37 2.73 13.30
CA TYR A 71 10.10 2.91 14.56
C TYR A 71 9.97 4.31 15.13
N GLY A 72 10.20 5.35 14.30
CA GLY A 72 10.08 6.74 14.75
C GLY A 72 8.67 7.11 15.21
N GLY A 73 7.65 6.68 14.44
CA GLY A 73 6.25 6.91 14.79
C GLY A 73 5.84 6.19 16.07
N SER A 74 6.30 4.94 16.26
CA SER A 74 6.03 4.17 17.46
C SER A 74 6.67 4.80 18.70
N ASP A 75 7.93 5.25 18.60
CA ASP A 75 8.61 5.99 19.66
C ASP A 75 7.84 7.28 20.04
N ALA A 76 7.45 8.07 19.03
CA ALA A 76 6.70 9.31 19.27
C ALA A 76 5.35 9.04 19.95
N MET A 77 4.62 8.00 19.54
CA MET A 77 3.36 7.61 20.16
C MET A 77 3.55 7.08 21.59
N ARG A 78 4.57 6.23 21.82
CA ARG A 78 4.91 5.67 23.15
C ARG A 78 5.26 6.78 24.14
N ASP A 79 6.01 7.77 23.70
CA ASP A 79 6.57 8.82 24.58
C ASP A 79 5.60 10.01 24.77
N ASN A 80 4.47 10.04 24.04
CA ASN A 80 3.44 11.06 24.19
C ASN A 80 2.49 10.75 25.36
N ALA A 81 2.72 11.38 26.51
CA ALA A 81 1.96 11.13 27.74
C ALA A 81 0.45 11.40 27.59
N SER A 82 0.06 12.39 26.77
CA SER A 82 -1.35 12.71 26.52
C SER A 82 -2.03 11.60 25.71
N LEU A 83 -1.36 11.07 24.69
CA LEU A 83 -1.87 9.94 23.93
C LEU A 83 -1.98 8.69 24.81
N ILE A 84 -0.97 8.37 25.61
CA ILE A 84 -1.01 7.23 26.53
C ILE A 84 -2.22 7.32 27.49
N ALA A 85 -2.47 8.48 28.09
CA ALA A 85 -3.65 8.67 28.94
C ALA A 85 -4.96 8.52 28.18
N ALA A 86 -5.04 9.02 26.95
CA ALA A 86 -6.23 8.88 26.11
C ALA A 86 -6.48 7.42 25.69
N LEU A 87 -5.42 6.63 25.39
CA LEU A 87 -5.52 5.21 25.09
C LEU A 87 -6.02 4.40 26.30
N GLN A 88 -5.50 4.70 27.51
CA GLN A 88 -5.97 4.07 28.75
C GLN A 88 -7.46 4.34 28.98
N LYS A 89 -7.90 5.60 28.79
CA LYS A 89 -9.30 5.99 28.91
C LYS A 89 -10.17 5.25 27.89
N ALA A 90 -9.79 5.27 26.61
CA ALA A 90 -10.51 4.60 25.55
C ALA A 90 -10.68 3.10 25.82
N ALA A 91 -9.60 2.43 26.25
CA ALA A 91 -9.66 1.02 26.60
C ALA A 91 -10.59 0.73 27.80
N ALA A 92 -10.55 1.59 28.83
CA ALA A 92 -11.43 1.46 30.00
C ALA A 92 -12.92 1.69 29.67
N GLU A 93 -13.22 2.49 28.66
CA GLU A 93 -14.57 2.70 28.12
C GLU A 93 -15.03 1.58 27.19
N GLY A 94 -14.20 0.54 26.96
CA GLY A 94 -14.52 -0.59 26.10
C GLY A 94 -14.38 -0.29 24.59
N LYS A 95 -13.78 0.82 24.22
CA LYS A 95 -13.47 1.15 22.82
C LYS A 95 -12.32 0.27 22.31
N TRP A 96 -12.27 0.06 21.00
CA TRP A 96 -11.19 -0.68 20.39
C TRP A 96 -9.88 0.13 20.42
N VAL A 97 -8.80 -0.48 20.91
CA VAL A 97 -7.45 0.11 20.89
C VAL A 97 -6.53 -0.87 20.16
N CYS A 98 -6.05 -0.44 19.00
CA CYS A 98 -5.40 -1.31 18.04
C CYS A 98 -4.01 -0.79 17.69
N ALA A 99 -3.04 -1.70 17.48
CA ALA A 99 -1.69 -1.33 17.10
C ALA A 99 -1.03 -2.41 16.26
N MET A 100 -0.17 -2.02 15.30
CA MET A 100 0.59 -2.98 14.54
C MET A 100 2.08 -2.69 14.49
N CYS A 101 2.86 -3.65 14.02
CA CYS A 101 4.30 -3.56 13.79
C CYS A 101 5.04 -3.19 15.08
N ALA A 102 5.68 -2.02 15.16
CA ALA A 102 6.35 -1.54 16.36
C ALA A 102 5.40 -0.83 17.35
N ALA A 103 4.25 -0.34 16.89
CA ALA A 103 3.35 0.47 17.72
C ALA A 103 2.74 -0.22 18.96
N PRO A 104 2.67 -1.58 19.09
CA PRO A 104 2.31 -2.21 20.36
C PRO A 104 3.19 -1.78 21.54
N GLU A 105 4.36 -1.15 21.32
CA GLU A 105 5.15 -0.51 22.39
C GLU A 105 4.35 0.57 23.13
N ALA A 106 3.54 1.36 22.42
CA ALA A 106 2.66 2.34 23.05
C ALA A 106 1.56 1.70 23.90
N LEU A 107 1.03 0.55 23.47
CA LEU A 107 0.06 -0.22 24.26
C LEU A 107 0.70 -0.80 25.52
N GLY A 108 1.93 -1.31 25.41
CA GLY A 108 2.72 -1.76 26.57
C GLY A 108 2.99 -0.62 27.54
N ARG A 109 3.39 0.55 27.06
CA ARG A 109 3.58 1.77 27.86
C ARG A 109 2.30 2.19 28.57
N ALA A 110 1.15 2.03 27.94
CA ALA A 110 -0.16 2.30 28.53
C ALA A 110 -0.63 1.20 29.50
N GLY A 111 0.11 0.08 29.67
CA GLY A 111 -0.29 -1.06 30.49
C GLY A 111 -1.43 -1.90 29.93
N LEU A 112 -1.77 -1.72 28.66
CA LEU A 112 -2.92 -2.35 28.01
C LEU A 112 -2.66 -3.78 27.53
N LEU A 113 -1.40 -4.23 27.53
CA LEU A 113 -1.01 -5.59 27.14
C LEU A 113 -0.86 -6.55 28.32
N GLU A 114 -0.89 -6.05 29.55
CA GLU A 114 -0.71 -6.87 30.75
C GLU A 114 -1.79 -7.98 30.82
N GLY A 115 -1.34 -9.23 30.92
CA GLY A 115 -2.21 -10.41 30.97
C GLY A 115 -2.91 -10.77 29.66
N LYS A 116 -2.63 -10.09 28.57
CA LYS A 116 -3.23 -10.36 27.24
C LYS A 116 -2.30 -11.15 26.33
N ARG A 117 -2.91 -11.81 25.35
CA ARG A 117 -2.20 -12.27 24.15
C ARG A 117 -2.06 -11.11 23.18
N PHE A 118 -0.90 -10.97 22.58
CA PHE A 118 -0.66 -9.93 21.60
C PHE A 118 0.37 -10.37 20.54
N THR A 119 0.44 -9.64 19.45
CA THR A 119 1.49 -9.77 18.47
C THR A 119 2.07 -8.39 18.12
N CYS A 120 3.25 -8.38 17.54
CA CYS A 120 3.96 -7.17 17.08
C CYS A 120 5.02 -7.59 16.07
N TYR A 121 5.71 -6.64 15.46
CA TYR A 121 6.89 -6.94 14.66
C TYR A 121 7.91 -7.73 15.52
N PRO A 122 8.39 -8.90 15.04
CA PRO A 122 9.23 -9.77 15.88
C PRO A 122 10.48 -9.10 16.44
N GLY A 123 11.00 -8.09 15.73
CA GLY A 123 12.21 -7.37 16.15
C GLY A 123 12.04 -6.47 17.38
N VAL A 124 10.82 -6.14 17.79
CA VAL A 124 10.55 -5.27 18.96
C VAL A 124 9.93 -5.99 20.15
N LYS A 125 9.55 -7.26 20.01
CA LYS A 125 8.79 -7.99 21.03
C LYS A 125 9.40 -7.98 22.43
N ASP A 126 10.73 -8.02 22.51
CA ASP A 126 11.47 -8.07 23.77
C ASP A 126 11.72 -6.67 24.38
N GLN A 127 11.30 -5.60 23.68
CA GLN A 127 11.45 -4.21 24.10
C GLN A 127 10.14 -3.65 24.68
N ILE A 128 9.01 -4.35 24.51
CA ILE A 128 7.70 -3.89 24.96
C ILE A 128 7.57 -3.98 26.46
N GLU A 129 7.35 -2.83 27.12
CA GLU A 129 7.09 -2.73 28.54
C GLU A 129 5.71 -3.36 28.89
N ASN A 130 5.55 -3.91 30.08
CA ASN A 130 4.30 -4.49 30.56
C ASN A 130 3.66 -5.44 29.54
N ALA A 131 4.50 -6.17 28.79
CA ALA A 131 4.06 -7.09 27.77
C ALA A 131 3.31 -8.28 28.37
N GLY A 132 2.25 -8.68 27.68
CA GLY A 132 1.56 -9.94 27.95
C GLY A 132 2.26 -11.14 27.28
N THR A 133 1.47 -12.07 26.78
CA THR A 133 1.99 -13.23 26.04
C THR A 133 2.08 -12.91 24.55
N TRP A 134 3.30 -12.76 24.04
CA TRP A 134 3.52 -12.63 22.61
C TRP A 134 3.23 -13.95 21.88
N VAL A 135 2.51 -13.87 20.77
CA VAL A 135 2.22 -15.02 19.91
C VAL A 135 2.59 -14.71 18.47
N ASP A 136 3.09 -15.71 17.76
CA ASP A 136 3.50 -15.57 16.37
C ASP A 136 2.32 -15.73 15.40
N GLU A 137 1.32 -14.88 15.54
CA GLU A 137 0.14 -14.80 14.69
C GLU A 137 0.14 -13.48 13.91
N ALA A 138 -0.42 -13.48 12.70
CA ALA A 138 -0.49 -12.29 11.85
C ALA A 138 -1.25 -11.14 12.52
N VAL A 139 -2.39 -11.48 13.12
CA VAL A 139 -3.28 -10.58 13.86
C VAL A 139 -3.81 -11.30 15.09
N VAL A 140 -3.84 -10.61 16.23
CA VAL A 140 -4.35 -11.13 17.51
C VAL A 140 -5.41 -10.18 18.04
N THR A 141 -6.57 -10.72 18.41
CA THR A 141 -7.62 -10.03 19.14
C THR A 141 -7.74 -10.60 20.55
N ASP A 142 -7.65 -9.76 21.57
CA ASP A 142 -7.85 -10.13 22.97
C ASP A 142 -8.63 -9.03 23.70
N GLY A 143 -9.91 -9.31 23.97
CA GLY A 143 -10.86 -8.32 24.47
C GLY A 143 -11.09 -7.21 23.43
N ASN A 144 -10.85 -5.98 23.82
CA ASN A 144 -10.94 -4.80 22.96
C ASN A 144 -9.57 -4.31 22.42
N ILE A 145 -8.56 -5.19 22.47
CA ILE A 145 -7.23 -4.92 21.91
C ILE A 145 -7.03 -5.77 20.64
N ILE A 146 -6.62 -5.14 19.54
CA ILE A 146 -6.24 -5.84 18.32
C ILE A 146 -4.80 -5.45 17.98
N THR A 147 -3.95 -6.46 17.78
CA THR A 147 -2.56 -6.24 17.38
C THR A 147 -2.22 -6.96 16.10
N GLY A 148 -1.31 -6.38 15.29
CA GLY A 148 -0.83 -6.93 14.03
C GLY A 148 0.69 -6.93 13.93
N GLN A 149 1.28 -7.77 13.07
CA GLN A 149 2.73 -7.95 13.08
C GLN A 149 3.54 -6.94 12.28
N GLY A 150 3.31 -6.78 10.99
CA GLY A 150 4.24 -6.00 10.19
C GLY A 150 3.72 -5.60 8.82
N PRO A 151 4.55 -4.96 7.98
CA PRO A 151 4.08 -4.21 6.82
C PRO A 151 3.22 -5.02 5.83
N ALA A 152 3.66 -6.21 5.42
CA ALA A 152 2.88 -7.02 4.48
C ALA A 152 1.57 -7.57 5.07
N LEU A 153 1.43 -7.53 6.39
CA LEU A 153 0.22 -7.95 7.11
C LEU A 153 -0.77 -6.81 7.37
N ALA A 154 -0.47 -5.58 6.89
CA ALA A 154 -1.34 -4.41 7.06
C ALA A 154 -2.75 -4.63 6.49
N TYR A 155 -2.87 -5.33 5.36
CA TYR A 155 -4.18 -5.70 4.82
C TYR A 155 -4.97 -6.63 5.76
N ALA A 156 -4.32 -7.69 6.24
CA ALA A 156 -4.95 -8.64 7.17
C ALA A 156 -5.38 -7.96 8.47
N PHE A 157 -4.53 -7.06 8.99
CA PHE A 157 -4.84 -6.26 10.16
C PHE A 157 -6.02 -5.32 9.90
N ALA A 158 -6.01 -4.56 8.82
CA ALA A 158 -7.10 -3.66 8.47
C ALA A 158 -8.44 -4.39 8.29
N PHE A 159 -8.46 -5.59 7.68
CA PHE A 159 -9.67 -6.39 7.58
C PHE A 159 -10.19 -6.87 8.94
N ALA A 160 -9.29 -7.22 9.87
CA ALA A 160 -9.71 -7.55 11.23
C ALA A 160 -10.33 -6.34 11.96
N LEU A 161 -9.84 -5.12 11.71
CA LEU A 161 -10.45 -3.90 12.23
C LEU A 161 -11.85 -3.66 11.65
N VAL A 162 -12.01 -3.84 10.34
CA VAL A 162 -13.31 -3.74 9.66
C VAL A 162 -14.31 -4.73 10.26
N ASP A 163 -13.91 -6.01 10.42
CA ASP A 163 -14.76 -7.05 10.99
C ASP A 163 -15.12 -6.78 12.46
N ALA A 164 -14.18 -6.25 13.26
CA ALA A 164 -14.42 -5.87 14.66
C ALA A 164 -15.47 -4.75 14.80
N LEU A 165 -15.59 -3.90 13.79
CA LEU A 165 -16.61 -2.84 13.73
C LEU A 165 -17.91 -3.29 13.06
N GLY A 166 -18.03 -4.57 12.70
CA GLY A 166 -19.22 -5.13 12.03
C GLY A 166 -19.32 -4.73 10.54
N GLY A 167 -18.23 -4.30 9.93
CA GLY A 167 -18.15 -4.00 8.51
C GLY A 167 -18.01 -5.26 7.64
N ASP A 168 -18.11 -5.10 6.33
CA ASP A 168 -17.99 -6.19 5.35
C ASP A 168 -16.58 -6.24 4.74
N SER A 169 -15.63 -6.84 5.45
CA SER A 169 -14.26 -7.03 4.93
C SER A 169 -14.23 -7.94 3.69
N GLN A 170 -15.18 -8.86 3.56
CA GLN A 170 -15.22 -9.79 2.42
C GLN A 170 -15.44 -9.05 1.10
N THR A 171 -16.38 -8.11 1.07
CA THR A 171 -16.60 -7.25 -0.11
C THR A 171 -15.34 -6.42 -0.44
N VAL A 172 -14.65 -5.89 0.58
CA VAL A 172 -13.41 -5.13 0.37
C VAL A 172 -12.31 -6.04 -0.18
N LYS A 173 -12.09 -7.22 0.40
CA LYS A 173 -11.11 -8.23 -0.08
C LYS A 173 -11.32 -8.57 -1.56
N ASN A 174 -12.56 -8.80 -1.97
CA ASN A 174 -12.89 -9.10 -3.36
C ASN A 174 -12.59 -7.93 -4.29
N ARG A 175 -12.98 -6.70 -3.92
CA ARG A 175 -12.75 -5.48 -4.73
C ARG A 175 -11.29 -5.09 -4.82
N THR A 176 -10.49 -5.43 -3.82
CA THR A 176 -9.04 -5.16 -3.79
C THR A 176 -8.20 -6.30 -4.33
N ILE A 177 -8.83 -7.36 -4.84
CA ILE A 177 -8.18 -8.57 -5.36
C ILE A 177 -7.26 -9.25 -4.34
N TYR A 178 -7.62 -9.16 -3.06
CA TYR A 178 -6.81 -9.70 -1.96
C TYR A 178 -6.44 -11.17 -2.15
N TYR A 179 -7.40 -11.99 -2.58
CA TYR A 179 -7.21 -13.43 -2.80
C TYR A 179 -6.36 -13.78 -4.04
N ASN A 180 -6.09 -12.83 -4.91
CA ASN A 180 -5.14 -13.03 -6.00
C ASN A 180 -3.69 -12.99 -5.49
N VAL A 181 -3.46 -12.25 -4.41
CA VAL A 181 -2.13 -11.98 -3.85
C VAL A 181 -1.82 -12.89 -2.67
N PHE A 182 -2.82 -13.09 -1.80
CA PHE A 182 -2.67 -13.77 -0.52
C PHE A 182 -3.50 -15.07 -0.52
N ASP A 183 -2.80 -16.20 -0.31
CA ASP A 183 -3.44 -17.52 -0.19
C ASP A 183 -4.04 -17.66 1.22
N VAL A 184 -5.30 -17.27 1.34
CA VAL A 184 -6.05 -17.29 2.60
C VAL A 184 -7.20 -18.29 2.49
N ALA A 185 -7.36 -19.13 3.49
CA ALA A 185 -8.38 -20.17 3.53
C ALA A 185 -9.78 -19.61 3.21
N GLY A 186 -10.45 -20.22 2.24
CA GLY A 186 -11.80 -19.85 1.79
C GLY A 186 -11.81 -18.69 0.77
N GLY A 187 -10.65 -18.16 0.39
CA GLY A 187 -10.55 -17.17 -0.69
C GLY A 187 -10.52 -17.82 -2.07
N VAL A 188 -11.12 -17.16 -3.05
CA VAL A 188 -11.10 -17.57 -4.46
C VAL A 188 -10.47 -16.46 -5.29
N PRO A 189 -9.33 -16.71 -5.97
CA PRO A 189 -8.74 -15.73 -6.87
C PRO A 189 -9.70 -15.33 -7.99
N SER A 190 -9.66 -14.06 -8.39
CA SER A 190 -10.61 -13.54 -9.40
C SER A 190 -10.46 -14.22 -10.77
N TRP A 191 -9.26 -14.71 -11.12
CA TRP A 191 -9.06 -15.45 -12.39
C TRP A 191 -9.82 -16.78 -12.44
N GLU A 192 -10.12 -17.42 -11.30
CA GLU A 192 -10.96 -18.62 -11.28
C GLU A 192 -12.40 -18.32 -11.69
N THR A 193 -12.90 -17.12 -11.36
CA THR A 193 -14.23 -16.65 -11.81
C THR A 193 -14.22 -16.18 -13.26
N GLU A 194 -13.04 -15.89 -13.82
CA GLU A 194 -12.82 -15.50 -15.20
C GLU A 194 -12.28 -16.65 -16.07
N ALA A 195 -12.20 -17.87 -15.52
CA ALA A 195 -11.66 -19.03 -16.22
C ALA A 195 -12.33 -19.25 -17.59
N GLY A 196 -11.52 -19.39 -18.64
CA GLY A 196 -11.99 -19.52 -20.02
C GLY A 196 -12.44 -18.23 -20.70
N ARG A 197 -12.50 -17.10 -19.99
CA ARG A 197 -12.84 -15.79 -20.57
C ARG A 197 -11.69 -15.23 -21.41
N TRP A 198 -10.47 -15.45 -20.95
CA TRP A 198 -9.26 -14.98 -21.61
C TRP A 198 -8.41 -16.18 -22.03
N PRO A 199 -8.11 -16.35 -23.32
CA PRO A 199 -7.21 -17.41 -23.77
C PRO A 199 -5.81 -17.19 -23.17
N ALA A 200 -5.12 -18.29 -22.89
CA ALA A 200 -3.71 -18.20 -22.53
C ALA A 200 -2.93 -17.53 -23.68
N PRO A 201 -1.97 -16.63 -23.39
CA PRO A 201 -1.17 -15.99 -24.40
C PRO A 201 -0.45 -17.04 -25.27
N GLU A 202 -0.47 -16.86 -26.59
CA GLU A 202 0.29 -17.70 -27.51
C GLU A 202 1.77 -17.27 -27.50
N GLY A 203 2.68 -18.26 -27.47
CA GLY A 203 4.13 -18.02 -27.49
C GLY A 203 4.80 -17.86 -26.13
N GLU A 204 6.12 -17.84 -26.15
CA GLU A 204 6.93 -17.59 -24.95
C GLU A 204 7.00 -16.10 -24.64
N ALA A 205 7.10 -15.76 -23.35
CA ALA A 205 7.43 -14.41 -22.92
C ALA A 205 8.75 -13.99 -23.57
N LEU A 206 8.84 -12.73 -23.99
CA LEU A 206 10.10 -12.20 -24.52
C LEU A 206 11.18 -12.35 -23.45
N ALA A 207 12.35 -12.87 -23.83
CA ALA A 207 13.42 -13.13 -22.89
C ALA A 207 13.74 -11.84 -22.10
N PRO A 208 13.64 -11.89 -20.77
CA PRO A 208 13.87 -10.72 -19.95
C PRO A 208 15.32 -10.27 -20.10
N LYS A 209 15.53 -8.97 -20.36
CA LYS A 209 16.85 -8.36 -20.31
C LYS A 209 16.98 -7.69 -18.95
N PRO A 210 18.07 -7.93 -18.22
CA PRO A 210 18.30 -7.21 -16.96
C PRO A 210 18.43 -5.72 -17.29
N PHE A 211 17.66 -4.90 -16.59
CA PHE A 211 17.74 -3.44 -16.66
C PHE A 211 18.66 -2.95 -15.53
N HIS A 212 19.31 -1.81 -15.75
CA HIS A 212 19.93 -1.05 -14.69
C HIS A 212 19.13 0.20 -14.45
N ALA A 213 18.64 0.39 -13.23
CA ALA A 213 18.04 1.63 -12.81
C ALA A 213 18.55 2.00 -11.42
N GLU A 214 18.86 3.27 -11.25
CA GLU A 214 19.15 3.90 -9.97
C GLU A 214 18.00 4.81 -9.56
N LYS A 215 17.30 5.40 -10.54
CA LYS A 215 16.24 6.39 -10.36
C LYS A 215 14.93 5.92 -10.97
N VAL A 216 13.90 5.89 -10.17
CA VAL A 216 12.54 5.54 -10.57
C VAL A 216 11.61 6.73 -10.39
N ALA A 217 10.91 7.12 -11.45
CA ALA A 217 9.84 8.11 -11.40
C ALA A 217 8.49 7.41 -11.16
N VAL A 218 7.73 7.82 -10.16
CA VAL A 218 6.37 7.34 -9.92
C VAL A 218 5.40 8.47 -10.18
N LEU A 219 4.52 8.33 -11.17
CA LEU A 219 3.48 9.32 -11.41
C LEU A 219 2.44 9.29 -10.30
N MET A 220 2.00 10.46 -9.88
CA MET A 220 1.02 10.62 -8.81
C MET A 220 -0.11 11.54 -9.29
N PRO A 221 -1.08 11.03 -10.07
CA PRO A 221 -2.26 11.79 -10.48
C PRO A 221 -3.28 11.92 -9.37
N ASP A 222 -4.09 12.99 -9.40
CA ASP A 222 -5.29 13.07 -8.56
C ASP A 222 -6.19 11.85 -8.80
N GLY A 223 -6.71 11.28 -7.73
CA GLY A 223 -7.49 10.05 -7.75
C GLY A 223 -6.67 8.78 -7.92
N CYS A 224 -5.33 8.85 -7.78
CA CYS A 224 -4.51 7.64 -7.72
C CYS A 224 -4.90 6.78 -6.52
N GLU A 225 -4.64 5.49 -6.64
CA GLU A 225 -4.84 4.56 -5.55
C GLU A 225 -3.67 4.69 -4.59
N GLU A 226 -3.95 5.01 -3.34
CA GLU A 226 -2.98 5.41 -2.33
C GLU A 226 -2.04 4.29 -1.94
N SER A 227 -2.58 3.09 -1.68
CA SER A 227 -1.77 1.95 -1.26
C SER A 227 -0.89 1.46 -2.40
N GLU A 228 -1.37 1.48 -3.66
CA GLU A 228 -0.55 1.18 -4.83
C GLU A 228 0.63 2.16 -4.93
N THR A 229 0.33 3.46 -4.86
CA THR A 229 1.32 4.52 -5.07
C THR A 229 2.41 4.47 -4.00
N VAL A 230 2.02 4.48 -2.73
CA VAL A 230 2.95 4.62 -1.62
C VAL A 230 3.73 3.33 -1.36
N GLN A 231 3.07 2.17 -1.42
CA GLN A 231 3.78 0.91 -1.23
C GLN A 231 4.81 0.62 -2.33
N ILE A 232 4.53 0.99 -3.60
CA ILE A 232 5.55 0.87 -4.64
C ILE A 232 6.77 1.70 -4.30
N MET A 233 6.58 2.97 -3.92
CA MET A 233 7.68 3.85 -3.54
C MET A 233 8.46 3.30 -2.35
N ASP A 234 7.76 2.91 -1.28
CA ASP A 234 8.37 2.30 -0.09
C ASP A 234 9.21 1.07 -0.45
N LEU A 235 8.64 0.13 -1.19
CA LEU A 235 9.31 -1.11 -1.57
C LEU A 235 10.54 -0.89 -2.44
N LEU A 236 10.48 0.04 -3.39
CA LEU A 236 11.61 0.38 -4.26
C LEU A 236 12.71 1.13 -3.49
N MET A 237 12.35 2.02 -2.55
CA MET A 237 13.31 2.68 -1.66
C MET A 237 13.99 1.67 -0.71
N ARG A 238 13.26 0.70 -0.18
CA ARG A 238 13.86 -0.43 0.60
C ARG A 238 14.83 -1.26 -0.22
N ALA A 239 14.64 -1.32 -1.53
CA ALA A 239 15.56 -1.98 -2.46
C ALA A 239 16.82 -1.16 -2.76
N GLY A 240 16.95 0.05 -2.20
CA GLY A 240 18.08 0.95 -2.39
C GLY A 240 17.95 1.85 -3.64
N LEU A 241 16.78 1.90 -4.28
CA LEU A 241 16.54 2.76 -5.43
C LEU A 241 16.18 4.17 -4.98
N THR A 242 16.61 5.16 -5.76
CA THR A 242 16.13 6.54 -5.63
C THR A 242 14.76 6.65 -6.29
N CYS A 243 13.71 6.77 -5.49
CA CYS A 243 12.35 6.86 -5.98
C CYS A 243 11.80 8.27 -5.71
N HIS A 244 11.29 8.92 -6.76
CA HIS A 244 10.62 10.21 -6.61
C HIS A 244 9.23 10.16 -7.22
N SER A 245 8.29 10.78 -6.53
CA SER A 245 6.92 10.95 -6.98
C SER A 245 6.72 12.25 -7.75
N PHE A 246 5.86 12.19 -8.77
CA PHE A 246 5.59 13.31 -9.68
C PHE A 246 4.10 13.56 -9.77
N ALA A 247 3.65 14.68 -9.17
CA ALA A 247 2.26 15.11 -9.29
C ALA A 247 1.96 15.54 -10.73
N THR A 248 0.87 15.03 -11.29
CA THR A 248 0.40 15.40 -12.64
C THR A 248 -0.77 16.40 -12.61
N GLY A 249 -1.19 16.80 -11.40
CA GLY A 249 -2.25 17.75 -11.13
C GLY A 249 -1.78 19.21 -11.12
N LYS A 250 -2.42 20.03 -10.29
CA LYS A 250 -2.17 21.48 -10.23
C LYS A 250 -1.03 21.86 -9.31
N ASP A 251 -0.79 21.07 -8.28
CA ASP A 251 0.26 21.26 -7.29
C ASP A 251 0.77 19.91 -6.78
N GLN A 252 1.70 19.93 -5.82
CA GLN A 252 2.30 18.71 -5.28
C GLN A 252 1.38 17.96 -4.30
N TRP A 253 0.30 18.58 -3.81
CA TRP A 253 -0.65 17.90 -2.94
C TRP A 253 -1.68 17.16 -3.77
N VAL A 254 -1.60 15.85 -3.75
CA VAL A 254 -2.43 14.94 -4.54
C VAL A 254 -3.53 14.38 -3.67
N HIS A 255 -4.77 14.50 -4.13
CA HIS A 255 -5.94 13.88 -3.51
C HIS A 255 -6.12 12.48 -4.07
N THR A 256 -6.02 11.48 -3.20
CA THR A 256 -6.09 10.07 -3.58
C THR A 256 -7.52 9.55 -3.70
N MET A 257 -7.67 8.30 -4.14
CA MET A 257 -8.97 7.72 -4.46
C MET A 257 -9.91 7.59 -3.24
N GLN A 258 -9.37 7.31 -2.06
CA GLN A 258 -10.16 7.24 -0.80
C GLN A 258 -10.06 8.52 0.03
N GLY A 259 -9.67 9.64 -0.60
CA GLY A 259 -9.73 10.97 0.00
C GLY A 259 -8.60 11.29 0.98
N MET A 260 -7.49 10.56 0.93
CA MET A 260 -6.27 10.97 1.61
C MET A 260 -5.53 12.03 0.76
N THR A 261 -4.66 12.79 1.39
CA THR A 261 -3.85 13.82 0.73
C THR A 261 -2.37 13.54 0.96
N ILE A 262 -1.63 13.33 -0.12
CA ILE A 262 -0.22 12.96 -0.12
C ILE A 262 0.56 13.99 -0.93
N LYS A 263 1.76 14.33 -0.48
CA LYS A 263 2.62 15.28 -1.19
C LYS A 263 3.57 14.55 -2.11
N ALA A 264 3.50 14.88 -3.39
CA ALA A 264 4.50 14.45 -4.34
C ALA A 264 5.80 15.25 -4.18
N ASP A 265 6.95 14.62 -4.47
CA ASP A 265 8.27 15.26 -4.39
C ASP A 265 8.40 16.40 -5.42
N ARG A 266 7.80 16.24 -6.60
CA ARG A 266 7.95 17.14 -7.74
C ARG A 266 6.67 17.26 -8.54
N MET A 267 6.62 18.31 -9.37
CA MET A 267 5.62 18.39 -10.45
C MET A 267 6.12 17.61 -11.67
N PHE A 268 5.20 16.92 -12.34
CA PHE A 268 5.50 16.23 -13.59
C PHE A 268 5.72 17.21 -14.73
N SER A 269 6.74 16.95 -15.50
CA SER A 269 6.93 17.39 -16.89
C SER A 269 7.81 16.35 -17.60
N PRO A 270 7.78 16.25 -18.94
CA PRO A 270 8.68 15.35 -19.68
C PRO A 270 10.14 15.57 -19.33
N ASP A 271 10.56 16.83 -19.21
CA ASP A 271 11.95 17.18 -18.86
C ASP A 271 12.31 16.76 -17.42
N ALA A 272 11.35 16.84 -16.48
CA ALA A 272 11.59 16.50 -15.08
C ALA A 272 11.86 15.00 -14.88
N VAL A 273 11.37 14.14 -15.77
CA VAL A 273 11.55 12.68 -15.70
C VAL A 273 12.55 12.14 -16.73
N ALA A 274 13.09 12.98 -17.61
CA ALA A 274 13.97 12.56 -18.71
C ALA A 274 15.22 11.77 -18.24
N ASP A 275 15.79 12.17 -17.09
CA ASP A 275 16.98 11.55 -16.49
C ASP A 275 16.67 10.31 -15.63
N TYR A 276 15.42 9.88 -15.56
CA TYR A 276 15.05 8.68 -14.83
C TYR A 276 15.24 7.42 -15.68
N ASP A 277 15.62 6.34 -15.02
CA ASP A 277 15.92 5.07 -15.68
C ASP A 277 14.67 4.22 -15.84
N ALA A 278 13.67 4.46 -15.01
CA ALA A 278 12.40 3.78 -15.02
C ALA A 278 11.24 4.72 -14.66
N ILE A 279 10.03 4.39 -15.12
CA ILE A 279 8.81 5.14 -14.82
C ILE A 279 7.68 4.19 -14.46
N VAL A 280 6.89 4.55 -13.43
CA VAL A 280 5.75 3.77 -12.96
C VAL A 280 4.49 4.63 -12.90
N VAL A 281 3.36 4.05 -13.34
CA VAL A 281 2.03 4.64 -13.21
C VAL A 281 1.14 3.74 -12.35
N PRO A 282 0.68 4.22 -11.18
CA PRO A 282 -0.28 3.51 -10.34
C PRO A 282 -1.68 3.53 -10.95
N GLY A 283 -2.59 2.80 -10.34
CA GLY A 283 -3.99 2.86 -10.67
C GLY A 283 -4.74 3.99 -9.96
N GLY A 284 -6.04 3.79 -9.87
CA GLY A 284 -7.00 4.73 -9.31
C GLY A 284 -8.17 4.93 -10.28
N ARG A 285 -9.39 4.87 -9.75
CA ARG A 285 -10.62 4.84 -10.57
C ARG A 285 -10.73 6.03 -11.54
N THR A 286 -10.31 7.22 -11.10
CA THR A 286 -10.39 8.47 -11.85
C THR A 286 -9.03 8.93 -12.40
N ALA A 287 -7.96 8.28 -12.03
CA ALA A 287 -6.59 8.67 -12.34
C ALA A 287 -6.19 8.47 -13.82
N ALA A 288 -6.63 7.36 -14.42
CA ALA A 288 -6.17 6.98 -15.77
C ALA A 288 -6.66 7.93 -16.87
N ALA A 289 -7.91 8.38 -16.81
CA ALA A 289 -8.49 9.19 -17.90
C ALA A 289 -7.78 10.54 -18.14
N PRO A 290 -7.45 11.35 -17.11
CA PRO A 290 -6.66 12.56 -17.29
C PRO A 290 -5.26 12.29 -17.85
N LEU A 291 -4.61 11.20 -17.41
CA LEU A 291 -3.29 10.83 -17.93
C LEU A 291 -3.35 10.45 -19.41
N ILE A 292 -4.35 9.68 -19.83
CA ILE A 292 -4.58 9.30 -21.23
C ILE A 292 -4.84 10.54 -22.11
N ALA A 293 -5.50 11.54 -21.57
CA ALA A 293 -5.79 12.79 -22.29
C ALA A 293 -4.57 13.74 -22.39
N SER A 294 -3.47 13.44 -21.69
CA SER A 294 -2.25 14.25 -21.71
C SER A 294 -1.27 13.77 -22.77
N ASP A 295 -1.06 14.57 -23.81
CA ASP A 295 -0.07 14.28 -24.86
C ASP A 295 1.36 14.19 -24.27
N GLU A 296 1.68 14.98 -23.25
CA GLU A 296 2.97 14.96 -22.57
C GLU A 296 3.20 13.62 -21.85
N VAL A 297 2.19 13.12 -21.13
CA VAL A 297 2.28 11.81 -20.45
C VAL A 297 2.40 10.69 -21.49
N MET A 298 1.55 10.71 -22.53
CA MET A 298 1.60 9.71 -23.60
C MET A 298 2.94 9.73 -24.33
N GLY A 299 3.47 10.92 -24.62
CA GLY A 299 4.79 11.10 -25.23
C GLY A 299 5.92 10.59 -24.35
N THR A 300 5.83 10.82 -23.05
CA THR A 300 6.84 10.35 -22.08
C THR A 300 6.93 8.83 -22.04
N PHE A 301 5.79 8.11 -21.97
CA PHE A 301 5.81 6.65 -22.00
C PHE A 301 6.40 6.09 -23.29
N ARG A 302 6.06 6.70 -24.45
CA ARG A 302 6.66 6.30 -25.75
C ARG A 302 8.17 6.53 -25.74
N ALA A 303 8.63 7.67 -25.24
CA ALA A 303 10.07 7.99 -25.18
C ALA A 303 10.85 7.00 -24.28
N PHE A 304 10.25 6.57 -23.14
CA PHE A 304 10.83 5.54 -22.28
C PHE A 304 10.88 4.18 -22.98
N ASP A 305 9.84 3.81 -23.72
CA ASP A 305 9.80 2.54 -24.49
C ASP A 305 10.85 2.54 -25.62
N GLU A 306 10.91 3.61 -26.40
CA GLU A 306 11.90 3.79 -27.47
C GLU A 306 13.35 3.77 -26.95
N ALA A 307 13.58 4.34 -25.76
CA ALA A 307 14.87 4.30 -25.09
C ALA A 307 15.18 2.95 -24.42
N GLY A 308 14.24 1.99 -24.44
CA GLY A 308 14.38 0.68 -23.80
C GLY A 308 14.45 0.76 -22.28
N LYS A 309 13.96 1.84 -21.66
CA LYS A 309 13.89 2.03 -20.21
C LYS A 309 12.75 1.17 -19.61
N LEU A 310 12.87 0.81 -18.33
CA LEU A 310 11.86 0.00 -17.66
C LEU A 310 10.60 0.83 -17.36
N ILE A 311 9.44 0.25 -17.67
CA ILE A 311 8.12 0.88 -17.50
C ILE A 311 7.26 -0.01 -16.62
N GLY A 312 6.59 0.58 -15.64
CA GLY A 312 5.66 -0.11 -14.76
C GLY A 312 4.25 0.44 -14.83
N GLY A 313 3.25 -0.44 -14.71
CA GLY A 313 1.85 0.00 -14.59
C GLY A 313 1.01 -0.98 -13.78
N LEU A 314 0.17 -0.45 -12.88
CA LEU A 314 -0.72 -1.26 -12.05
C LEU A 314 -2.18 -0.90 -12.28
N CYS A 315 -3.06 -1.87 -12.04
CA CYS A 315 -4.50 -1.65 -11.99
C CYS A 315 -4.99 -0.87 -13.23
N SER A 316 -5.63 0.29 -13.04
CA SER A 316 -6.02 1.17 -14.14
C SER A 316 -4.85 1.88 -14.83
N GLY A 317 -3.68 1.98 -14.20
CA GLY A 317 -2.45 2.49 -14.83
C GLY A 317 -2.04 1.69 -16.06
N THR A 318 -2.39 0.40 -16.13
CA THR A 318 -2.15 -0.43 -17.33
C THR A 318 -2.90 0.07 -18.55
N THR A 319 -4.06 0.73 -18.37
CA THR A 319 -4.79 1.36 -19.50
C THR A 319 -4.10 2.61 -20.03
N VAL A 320 -3.29 3.29 -19.20
CA VAL A 320 -2.44 4.39 -19.63
C VAL A 320 -1.32 3.86 -20.53
N LEU A 321 -0.70 2.74 -20.14
CA LEU A 321 0.31 2.07 -20.97
C LEU A 321 -0.27 1.55 -22.28
N GLU A 322 -1.48 0.98 -22.27
CA GLU A 322 -2.20 0.56 -23.47
C GLU A 322 -2.43 1.73 -24.43
N ALA A 323 -2.97 2.84 -23.91
CA ALA A 323 -3.25 4.03 -24.70
C ALA A 323 -1.99 4.69 -25.29
N SER A 324 -0.86 4.58 -24.60
CA SER A 324 0.43 5.07 -25.11
C SER A 324 1.03 4.20 -26.23
N GLY A 325 0.52 2.97 -26.41
CA GLY A 325 1.03 1.99 -27.35
C GLY A 325 2.16 1.11 -26.80
N VAL A 326 2.61 1.35 -25.58
CA VAL A 326 3.74 0.63 -24.96
C VAL A 326 3.46 -0.86 -24.78
N LEU A 327 2.19 -1.27 -24.63
CA LEU A 327 1.82 -2.68 -24.44
C LEU A 327 1.68 -3.47 -25.74
N ALA A 328 1.80 -2.84 -26.91
CA ALA A 328 1.54 -3.50 -28.19
C ALA A 328 2.41 -4.77 -28.37
N GLY A 329 1.75 -5.92 -28.54
CA GLY A 329 2.37 -7.23 -28.73
C GLY A 329 3.04 -7.83 -27.50
N LYS A 330 3.09 -7.13 -26.36
CA LYS A 330 3.68 -7.61 -25.11
C LYS A 330 2.64 -8.35 -24.26
N ARG A 331 3.08 -9.27 -23.42
CA ARG A 331 2.26 -9.89 -22.38
C ARG A 331 2.05 -8.87 -21.25
N ALA A 332 0.81 -8.73 -20.82
CA ALA A 332 0.46 -7.78 -19.75
C ALA A 332 -0.72 -8.28 -18.92
N THR A 333 -0.79 -7.85 -17.69
CA THR A 333 -1.98 -8.02 -16.83
C THR A 333 -2.47 -6.66 -16.37
N GLY A 334 -3.63 -6.61 -15.75
CA GLY A 334 -4.24 -5.41 -15.22
C GLY A 334 -5.38 -5.76 -14.27
N TYR A 335 -6.10 -4.77 -13.78
CA TYR A 335 -7.22 -5.03 -12.87
C TYR A 335 -8.21 -6.05 -13.46
N THR A 336 -8.82 -6.85 -12.60
CA THR A 336 -9.83 -7.86 -12.97
C THR A 336 -10.85 -7.28 -13.95
N GLY A 337 -11.06 -7.96 -15.08
CA GLY A 337 -11.95 -7.52 -16.17
C GLY A 337 -11.34 -6.52 -17.16
N TYR A 338 -10.08 -6.12 -17.01
CA TYR A 338 -9.44 -5.15 -17.93
C TYR A 338 -8.91 -5.76 -19.22
N GLY A 339 -8.93 -7.09 -19.40
CA GLY A 339 -8.54 -7.72 -20.66
C GLY A 339 -9.26 -7.14 -21.89
N ALA A 340 -10.53 -6.71 -21.73
CA ALA A 340 -11.27 -6.03 -22.80
C ALA A 340 -10.76 -4.61 -23.12
N LYS A 341 -9.90 -4.03 -22.27
CA LYS A 341 -9.31 -2.70 -22.44
C LYS A 341 -7.87 -2.75 -22.90
N LEU A 342 -7.18 -3.88 -22.68
CA LEU A 342 -5.77 -4.09 -23.02
C LEU A 342 -5.68 -4.89 -24.35
N VAL A 343 -6.27 -4.32 -25.41
CA VAL A 343 -6.54 -5.02 -26.67
C VAL A 343 -5.32 -5.17 -27.57
N SER A 344 -4.28 -4.35 -27.40
CA SER A 344 -3.03 -4.46 -28.17
C SER A 344 -2.04 -5.42 -27.53
N SER A 345 -2.24 -5.78 -26.26
CA SER A 345 -1.40 -6.70 -25.50
C SER A 345 -1.92 -8.15 -25.56
N GLN A 346 -1.07 -9.07 -25.15
CA GLN A 346 -1.44 -10.45 -24.85
C GLN A 346 -1.83 -10.51 -23.35
N PHE A 347 -3.12 -10.39 -23.05
CA PHE A 347 -3.61 -10.30 -21.68
C PHE A 347 -3.42 -11.60 -20.90
N VAL A 348 -2.81 -11.53 -19.73
CA VAL A 348 -2.56 -12.64 -18.80
C VAL A 348 -3.45 -12.46 -17.58
N ALA A 349 -4.50 -13.27 -17.47
CA ALA A 349 -5.48 -13.13 -16.39
C ALA A 349 -5.06 -13.80 -15.07
N ASP A 350 -4.28 -14.88 -15.16
CA ASP A 350 -3.92 -15.79 -14.06
C ASP A 350 -2.58 -15.48 -13.38
N GLN A 351 -2.00 -14.32 -13.67
CA GLN A 351 -0.77 -13.84 -13.03
C GLN A 351 -0.99 -12.46 -12.42
N VAL A 352 -0.67 -12.34 -11.14
CA VAL A 352 -0.83 -11.07 -10.39
C VAL A 352 0.10 -9.99 -10.92
N ALA A 353 1.31 -10.35 -11.31
CA ALA A 353 2.29 -9.46 -11.91
C ALA A 353 3.00 -10.15 -13.10
N VAL A 354 3.15 -9.43 -14.19
CA VAL A 354 3.76 -9.89 -15.43
C VAL A 354 4.91 -8.97 -15.79
N TRP A 355 6.05 -9.56 -16.14
CA TRP A 355 7.18 -8.87 -16.75
C TRP A 355 7.39 -9.41 -18.15
N ASP A 356 7.35 -8.52 -19.13
CA ASP A 356 7.64 -8.85 -20.52
C ASP A 356 8.39 -7.70 -21.19
N ALA A 357 9.48 -8.01 -21.90
CA ALA A 357 10.41 -7.03 -22.45
C ALA A 357 10.84 -5.98 -21.40
N ASN A 358 10.52 -4.71 -21.64
CA ASN A 358 10.80 -3.59 -20.75
C ASN A 358 9.57 -3.12 -19.95
N VAL A 359 8.56 -3.95 -19.79
CA VAL A 359 7.32 -3.58 -19.11
C VAL A 359 7.01 -4.54 -17.97
N VAL A 360 6.65 -4.00 -16.82
CA VAL A 360 6.09 -4.74 -15.68
C VAL A 360 4.67 -4.25 -15.43
N THR A 361 3.71 -5.16 -15.40
CA THR A 361 2.30 -4.84 -15.11
C THR A 361 1.76 -5.65 -13.95
N SER A 362 0.75 -5.15 -13.25
CA SER A 362 0.10 -5.85 -12.14
C SER A 362 -1.38 -5.51 -12.00
N GLN A 363 -2.08 -6.33 -11.20
CA GLN A 363 -3.54 -6.35 -11.21
C GLN A 363 -4.23 -5.23 -10.42
N GLY A 364 -3.82 -4.88 -9.20
CA GLY A 364 -4.60 -3.86 -8.48
C GLY A 364 -4.25 -3.67 -6.99
N PRO A 365 -5.18 -3.18 -6.17
CA PRO A 365 -4.86 -2.55 -4.88
C PRO A 365 -4.07 -3.39 -3.88
N CYS A 366 -4.28 -4.70 -3.83
CA CYS A 366 -3.47 -5.58 -2.98
C CYS A 366 -2.20 -6.11 -3.67
N ALA A 367 -1.91 -5.71 -4.91
CA ALA A 367 -0.79 -6.22 -5.70
C ALA A 367 0.48 -5.33 -5.79
N PRO A 368 0.68 -4.26 -4.99
CA PRO A 368 1.95 -3.52 -4.99
C PRO A 368 3.16 -4.40 -4.66
N TYR A 369 3.02 -5.34 -3.72
CA TYR A 369 4.10 -6.27 -3.36
C TYR A 369 4.55 -7.15 -4.54
N PRO A 370 3.67 -7.95 -5.16
CA PRO A 370 4.05 -8.74 -6.33
C PRO A 370 4.59 -7.89 -7.48
N PHE A 371 4.02 -6.70 -7.70
CA PHE A 371 4.53 -5.75 -8.68
C PHE A 371 5.97 -5.33 -8.38
N ALA A 372 6.22 -4.80 -7.18
CA ALA A 372 7.53 -4.30 -6.81
C ALA A 372 8.59 -5.40 -6.83
N PHE A 373 8.25 -6.61 -6.38
CA PHE A 373 9.17 -7.75 -6.46
C PHE A 373 9.49 -8.12 -7.90
N LYS A 374 8.49 -8.14 -8.79
CA LYS A 374 8.70 -8.38 -10.21
C LYS A 374 9.51 -7.27 -10.87
N PHE A 375 9.30 -6.03 -10.46
CA PHE A 375 10.06 -4.86 -10.91
C PHE A 375 11.53 -4.94 -10.45
N MET A 376 11.78 -5.34 -9.20
CA MET A 376 13.13 -5.60 -8.67
C MET A 376 13.83 -6.72 -9.44
N GLU A 377 13.12 -7.83 -9.73
CA GLU A 377 13.65 -8.92 -10.57
C GLU A 377 14.08 -8.41 -11.95
N ALA A 378 13.29 -7.54 -12.57
CA ALA A 378 13.62 -6.92 -13.85
C ALA A 378 14.90 -6.05 -13.76
N LEU A 379 15.19 -5.49 -12.60
CA LEU A 379 16.41 -4.72 -12.30
C LEU A 379 17.59 -5.60 -11.82
N GLY A 380 17.42 -6.93 -11.78
CA GLY A 380 18.41 -7.85 -11.25
C GLY A 380 18.60 -7.79 -9.73
N ILE A 381 17.65 -7.18 -9.02
CA ILE A 381 17.64 -7.08 -7.55
C ILE A 381 16.90 -8.28 -6.98
N ASN A 382 17.54 -9.01 -6.05
CA ASN A 382 16.87 -10.11 -5.33
C ASN A 382 15.86 -9.54 -4.32
N PRO A 383 14.54 -9.81 -4.47
CA PRO A 383 13.53 -9.27 -3.55
C PRO A 383 13.47 -10.00 -2.20
N GLN A 384 14.11 -11.18 -2.04
CA GLN A 384 13.93 -11.99 -0.83
C GLN A 384 14.29 -11.28 0.48
N PRO A 385 15.41 -10.53 0.60
CA PRO A 385 15.71 -9.82 1.85
C PRO A 385 14.63 -8.79 2.23
N ILE A 386 13.91 -8.25 1.25
CA ILE A 386 12.81 -7.30 1.48
C ILE A 386 11.56 -8.06 1.90
N LYS A 387 11.23 -9.17 1.23
CA LYS A 387 10.11 -10.05 1.61
C LYS A 387 10.24 -10.50 3.07
N ASP A 388 11.43 -10.92 3.49
CA ASP A 388 11.71 -11.36 4.86
C ASP A 388 11.44 -10.25 5.88
N ARG A 389 11.94 -9.02 5.62
CA ARG A 389 11.72 -7.86 6.49
C ARG A 389 10.27 -7.44 6.60
N LEU A 390 9.51 -7.62 5.53
CA LEU A 390 8.10 -7.24 5.47
C LEU A 390 7.17 -8.33 6.02
N LEU A 391 7.69 -9.52 6.33
CA LEU A 391 6.92 -10.71 6.66
C LEU A 391 5.96 -11.13 5.52
N TYR A 392 6.42 -10.93 4.26
CA TYR A 392 5.56 -11.16 3.10
C TYR A 392 5.19 -12.63 2.92
N ASP A 393 6.14 -13.56 3.12
CA ASP A 393 5.85 -14.98 2.97
C ASP A 393 4.81 -15.45 4.00
N LYS A 394 4.82 -14.88 5.21
CA LYS A 394 3.78 -15.10 6.21
C LYS A 394 2.43 -14.54 5.78
N ALA A 395 2.42 -13.35 5.18
CA ALA A 395 1.19 -12.73 4.68
C ALA A 395 0.62 -13.48 3.49
N SER A 396 1.46 -13.98 2.59
CA SER A 396 1.07 -14.67 1.37
C SER A 396 0.64 -16.14 1.59
N GLY A 397 0.83 -16.69 2.80
CA GLY A 397 0.50 -18.09 3.10
C GLY A 397 1.50 -19.10 2.49
N ARG A 398 2.70 -18.64 2.16
CA ARG A 398 3.74 -19.45 1.47
C ARG A 398 4.96 -19.67 2.35
#